data_f802841706fc233478c5d80cb41c9345
#
_entry.id   f802841706fc233478c5d80cb41c9345
#
_cell.length_a   1.000
_cell.length_b   1.000
_cell.length_c   1.000
_cell.angle_alpha   90.00
_cell.angle_beta   90.00
_cell.angle_gamma   90.00
#
_symmetry.space_group_name_H-M   'P 1'
#
loop_
_entity.id
_entity.type
_entity.pdbx_description
1 polymer ?
#
loop_
_entity_poly.entity_id
_entity_poly.type
_entity_poly.pdbx_seq_one_letter_code
_entity_poly.pdbx_strand_id
1 'polypeptide(L)'
;MNDLLLWSLLLLTVTTVLLVLPFYPAWSEWRRPRDRQAQAVDPPAALDTGPRALQLAPGACFNTVHARHLMLGSGAMPAPSVQPTLQRWQPPAGARPWGLHGWHIGHHLDIPANQLVPCSLVVRGRLRALGPGRIEGDIKARDSLHLGPGTKLQGNLFCEGDIWLDAGCSVSGLVMAEGSLHLAPGVVIGTPQHPVSVCADVMDVRGPVLVHGSVQARIRGSVACA
;
A
#
# COMPACT_ATOMS: atom_id res chain seq x y z
N MET A 1 -15.41 11.97 64.86
CA MET A 1 -15.53 10.76 64.00
C MET A 1 -16.20 11.11 62.66
N ASN A 2 -17.08 12.05 62.58
CA ASN A 2 -17.79 12.46 61.34
C ASN A 2 -16.88 13.24 60.35
N ASP A 3 -15.93 14.02 60.88
CA ASP A 3 -15.04 14.83 60.00
C ASP A 3 -14.09 14.01 59.18
N LEU A 4 -13.57 12.92 59.71
CA LEU A 4 -12.71 11.99 58.96
C LEU A 4 -13.44 11.29 57.83
N LEU A 5 -14.72 10.94 58.04
CA LEU A 5 -15.56 10.36 57.01
C LEU A 5 -15.89 11.38 55.92
N LEU A 6 -16.13 12.63 56.26
CA LEU A 6 -16.35 13.72 55.31
C LEU A 6 -15.12 13.96 54.42
N TRP A 7 -13.94 14.02 55.02
CA TRP A 7 -12.68 14.21 54.28
C TRP A 7 -12.38 13.04 53.38
N SER A 8 -12.62 11.79 53.81
CA SER A 8 -12.43 10.61 52.97
C SER A 8 -13.40 10.53 51.78
N LEU A 9 -14.62 10.93 51.98
CA LEU A 9 -15.65 11.02 50.90
C LEU A 9 -15.28 12.13 49.89
N LEU A 10 -14.82 13.27 50.37
CA LEU A 10 -14.40 14.38 49.54
C LEU A 10 -13.15 13.97 48.68
N LEU A 11 -12.18 13.30 49.29
CA LEU A 11 -11.00 12.80 48.58
C LEU A 11 -11.37 11.78 47.55
N LEU A 12 -12.28 10.85 47.86
CA LEU A 12 -12.77 9.84 46.92
C LEU A 12 -13.49 10.46 45.72
N THR A 13 -14.36 11.46 45.97
CA THR A 13 -15.06 12.15 44.88
C THR A 13 -14.13 12.95 43.98
N VAL A 14 -13.17 13.68 44.55
CA VAL A 14 -12.19 14.42 43.76
C VAL A 14 -11.33 13.48 42.93
N THR A 15 -10.87 12.37 43.50
CA THR A 15 -10.10 11.38 42.76
C THR A 15 -10.88 10.74 41.63
N THR A 16 -12.14 10.41 41.86
CA THR A 16 -13.03 9.85 40.84
C THR A 16 -13.28 10.84 39.72
N VAL A 17 -13.51 12.10 40.02
CA VAL A 17 -13.70 13.17 39.02
C VAL A 17 -12.42 13.36 38.20
N LEU A 18 -11.24 13.43 38.84
CA LEU A 18 -9.96 13.53 38.13
C LEU A 18 -9.66 12.34 37.23
N LEU A 19 -10.08 11.14 37.60
CA LEU A 19 -9.91 9.92 36.81
C LEU A 19 -10.86 9.86 35.62
N VAL A 20 -12.08 10.35 35.76
CA VAL A 20 -13.13 10.29 34.73
C VAL A 20 -13.07 11.47 33.76
N LEU A 21 -12.62 12.64 34.24
CA LEU A 21 -12.58 13.87 33.45
C LEU A 21 -11.81 13.76 32.12
N PRO A 22 -10.63 13.08 32.04
CA PRO A 22 -9.92 12.88 30.78
C PRO A 22 -10.67 12.03 29.76
N PHE A 23 -11.58 11.16 30.22
CA PHE A 23 -12.37 10.29 29.34
C PHE A 23 -13.70 10.93 28.90
N TYR A 24 -14.08 12.05 29.51
CA TYR A 24 -15.33 12.74 29.20
C TYR A 24 -15.44 13.19 27.73
N PRO A 25 -14.39 13.72 27.06
CA PRO A 25 -14.44 14.06 25.64
C PRO A 25 -14.72 12.83 24.77
N ALA A 26 -13.98 11.73 25.00
CA ALA A 26 -14.17 10.50 24.25
C ALA A 26 -15.57 9.89 24.46
N TRP A 27 -16.08 9.93 25.70
CA TRP A 27 -17.43 9.48 26.01
C TRP A 27 -18.52 10.38 25.40
N SER A 28 -18.31 11.69 25.34
CA SER A 28 -19.22 12.63 24.69
C SER A 28 -19.25 12.46 23.18
N GLU A 29 -18.10 12.16 22.58
CA GLU A 29 -17.99 11.83 21.15
C GLU A 29 -18.67 10.49 20.82
N TRP A 30 -18.50 9.49 21.68
CA TRP A 30 -19.17 8.20 21.48
C TRP A 30 -20.70 8.32 21.57
N ARG A 31 -21.22 9.14 22.47
CA ARG A 31 -22.68 9.40 22.61
C ARG A 31 -23.27 10.30 21.53
N ARG A 32 -22.47 11.24 20.99
CA ARG A 32 -22.88 12.18 19.94
C ARG A 32 -21.73 12.32 18.94
N PRO A 33 -21.54 11.33 18.07
CA PRO A 33 -20.50 11.44 17.06
C PRO A 33 -20.78 12.69 16.23
N ARG A 34 -19.90 13.68 16.33
CA ARG A 34 -19.95 14.93 15.56
C ARG A 34 -19.73 14.68 14.06
N ASP A 35 -19.14 13.54 13.74
CA ASP A 35 -18.79 13.15 12.37
C ASP A 35 -19.94 12.56 11.53
N ARG A 36 -21.18 12.59 12.02
CA ARG A 36 -22.31 12.13 11.19
C ARG A 36 -22.52 12.96 9.91
N GLN A 37 -21.94 14.17 9.84
CA GLN A 37 -21.95 15.00 8.63
C GLN A 37 -20.67 14.91 7.81
N ALA A 38 -19.54 14.51 8.40
CA ALA A 38 -18.25 14.37 7.69
C ALA A 38 -18.16 13.06 6.91
N GLN A 39 -19.02 12.09 7.18
CA GLN A 39 -19.04 10.79 6.51
C GLN A 39 -20.30 10.53 5.69
N ALA A 40 -20.99 11.56 5.25
CA ALA A 40 -21.54 11.47 3.92
C ALA A 40 -20.33 11.56 2.94
N VAL A 41 -19.46 10.55 2.97
CA VAL A 41 -18.73 10.18 1.77
C VAL A 41 -19.88 9.88 0.80
N ASP A 42 -20.17 10.83 -0.06
CA ASP A 42 -21.01 10.57 -1.21
C ASP A 42 -20.56 9.24 -1.77
N PRO A 43 -21.48 8.28 -1.97
CA PRO A 43 -21.11 7.00 -2.54
C PRO A 43 -20.34 7.32 -3.83
N PRO A 44 -19.42 6.47 -4.29
CA PRO A 44 -18.40 6.77 -5.31
C PRO A 44 -18.91 7.25 -6.67
N ALA A 45 -20.04 7.92 -6.74
CA ALA A 45 -20.45 8.74 -7.88
C ALA A 45 -19.42 9.79 -8.25
N ALA A 46 -18.64 10.28 -7.28
CA ALA A 46 -17.53 11.19 -7.54
C ALA A 46 -16.32 10.54 -8.20
N LEU A 47 -16.18 9.22 -8.12
CA LEU A 47 -15.16 8.48 -8.88
C LEU A 47 -15.51 8.35 -10.38
N ASP A 48 -16.74 8.64 -10.75
CA ASP A 48 -17.20 8.52 -12.15
C ASP A 48 -17.01 9.81 -12.97
N THR A 49 -16.63 10.92 -12.35
CA THR A 49 -16.42 12.20 -13.02
C THR A 49 -14.98 12.47 -13.48
N GLY A 50 -14.04 11.60 -13.11
CA GLY A 50 -12.68 11.65 -13.65
C GLY A 50 -12.65 11.20 -15.12
N PRO A 51 -11.72 11.71 -15.93
CA PRO A 51 -11.57 11.27 -17.31
C PRO A 51 -11.39 9.76 -17.34
N ARG A 52 -12.16 9.07 -18.19
CA ARG A 52 -12.09 7.59 -18.32
C ARG A 52 -10.69 7.10 -18.64
N ALA A 53 -9.92 7.90 -19.36
CA ALA A 53 -8.51 7.66 -19.63
C ALA A 53 -7.76 8.98 -19.57
N LEU A 54 -6.63 9.01 -18.89
CA LEU A 54 -5.73 10.15 -18.80
C LEU A 54 -4.31 9.69 -19.12
N GLN A 55 -3.61 10.48 -19.93
CA GLN A 55 -2.20 10.23 -20.21
C GLN A 55 -1.36 11.42 -19.70
N LEU A 56 -0.37 11.14 -18.89
CA LEU A 56 0.65 12.11 -18.51
C LEU A 56 1.87 11.93 -19.41
N ALA A 57 2.24 13.04 -20.09
CA ALA A 57 3.38 13.06 -20.99
C ALA A 57 4.72 12.92 -20.25
N PRO A 58 5.80 12.50 -20.93
CA PRO A 58 7.15 12.60 -20.40
C PRO A 58 7.48 14.05 -19.97
N GLY A 59 8.19 14.19 -18.86
CA GLY A 59 8.49 15.49 -18.25
C GLY A 59 7.39 16.03 -17.34
N ALA A 60 6.22 15.40 -17.27
CA ALA A 60 5.15 15.82 -16.37
C ALA A 60 5.52 15.61 -14.90
N CYS A 61 5.18 16.61 -14.08
CA CYS A 61 5.20 16.50 -12.63
C CYS A 61 3.76 16.44 -12.10
N PHE A 62 3.53 15.66 -11.07
CA PHE A 62 2.20 15.48 -10.49
C PHE A 62 2.28 15.25 -8.98
N ASN A 63 1.20 15.54 -8.28
CA ASN A 63 1.04 15.14 -6.88
C ASN A 63 -0.13 14.16 -6.71
N THR A 64 -1.31 14.53 -7.21
CA THR A 64 -2.48 13.64 -7.13
C THR A 64 -3.17 13.59 -8.49
N VAL A 65 -3.43 12.38 -8.96
CA VAL A 65 -4.10 12.13 -10.23
C VAL A 65 -5.11 11.01 -10.06
N HIS A 66 -6.32 11.23 -10.57
CA HIS A 66 -7.40 10.25 -10.54
C HIS A 66 -7.89 9.97 -11.95
N ALA A 67 -7.86 8.72 -12.38
CA ALA A 67 -8.46 8.29 -13.63
C ALA A 67 -8.74 6.78 -13.59
N ARG A 68 -9.76 6.31 -14.32
CA ARG A 68 -9.99 4.84 -14.44
C ARG A 68 -8.85 4.12 -15.15
N HIS A 69 -8.22 4.78 -16.10
CA HIS A 69 -7.06 4.30 -16.84
C HIS A 69 -6.04 5.44 -16.91
N LEU A 70 -5.02 5.36 -16.09
CA LEU A 70 -3.96 6.35 -16.04
C LEU A 70 -2.71 5.78 -16.71
N MET A 71 -2.36 6.34 -17.86
CA MET A 71 -1.11 6.05 -18.55
C MET A 71 -0.07 7.11 -18.16
N LEU A 72 1.01 6.69 -17.57
CA LEU A 72 2.16 7.53 -17.22
C LEU A 72 3.26 7.29 -18.25
N GLY A 73 3.69 8.35 -18.93
CA GLY A 73 4.70 8.29 -19.98
C GLY A 73 4.15 8.03 -21.38
N SER A 74 5.03 7.95 -22.35
CA SER A 74 4.74 7.68 -23.76
C SER A 74 5.34 6.36 -24.20
N GLY A 75 4.69 5.71 -25.14
CA GLY A 75 5.15 4.45 -25.73
C GLY A 75 4.11 3.33 -25.64
N ALA A 76 4.37 2.26 -26.36
CA ALA A 76 3.55 1.07 -26.30
C ALA A 76 3.88 0.25 -25.06
N MET A 77 2.86 -0.28 -24.40
CA MET A 77 3.06 -1.27 -23.35
C MET A 77 3.73 -2.52 -23.94
N PRO A 78 4.79 -3.04 -23.31
CA PRO A 78 5.42 -4.26 -23.77
C PRO A 78 4.40 -5.42 -23.75
N ALA A 79 4.50 -6.30 -24.73
CA ALA A 79 3.65 -7.49 -24.78
C ALA A 79 3.85 -8.34 -23.51
N PRO A 80 2.77 -8.97 -23.00
CA PRO A 80 2.89 -9.83 -21.83
C PRO A 80 3.87 -10.97 -22.13
N SER A 81 4.87 -11.12 -21.28
CA SER A 81 5.84 -12.21 -21.38
C SER A 81 5.16 -13.58 -21.22
N VAL A 82 5.67 -14.58 -21.93
CA VAL A 82 5.26 -15.98 -21.76
C VAL A 82 5.47 -16.37 -20.29
N GLN A 83 4.45 -16.98 -19.68
CA GLN A 83 4.57 -17.38 -18.29
C GLN A 83 5.51 -18.58 -18.18
N PRO A 84 6.58 -18.50 -17.40
CA PRO A 84 7.46 -19.62 -17.15
C PRO A 84 6.74 -20.69 -16.33
N THR A 85 7.23 -21.93 -16.38
CA THR A 85 6.80 -22.98 -15.45
C THR A 85 7.22 -22.57 -14.03
N LEU A 86 6.23 -22.39 -13.16
CA LEU A 86 6.48 -21.93 -11.79
C LEU A 86 6.74 -23.12 -10.86
N GLN A 87 7.76 -22.99 -10.03
CA GLN A 87 8.02 -23.90 -8.92
C GLN A 87 7.40 -23.36 -7.63
N ARG A 88 6.84 -24.23 -6.80
CA ARG A 88 6.27 -23.80 -5.53
C ARG A 88 7.37 -23.37 -4.57
N TRP A 89 7.31 -22.12 -4.16
CA TRP A 89 8.22 -21.54 -3.18
C TRP A 89 8.11 -22.23 -1.82
N GLN A 90 9.25 -22.38 -1.14
CA GLN A 90 9.33 -22.89 0.21
C GLN A 90 9.88 -21.82 1.15
N PRO A 91 9.29 -21.66 2.35
CA PRO A 91 9.78 -20.69 3.31
C PRO A 91 11.21 -21.00 3.73
N PRO A 92 12.07 -19.98 3.86
CA PRO A 92 13.44 -20.17 4.30
C PRO A 92 13.52 -20.63 5.76
N ALA A 93 14.65 -21.18 6.16
CA ALA A 93 14.92 -21.52 7.55
C ALA A 93 14.77 -20.29 8.45
N GLY A 94 14.05 -20.42 9.56
CA GLY A 94 13.76 -19.33 10.49
C GLY A 94 12.52 -18.49 10.15
N ALA A 95 11.82 -18.76 9.04
CA ALA A 95 10.52 -18.19 8.79
C ALA A 95 9.50 -18.69 9.83
N ARG A 96 8.65 -17.78 10.32
CA ARG A 96 7.61 -18.10 11.30
C ARG A 96 6.23 -17.97 10.66
N PRO A 97 5.30 -18.90 10.88
CA PRO A 97 3.93 -18.72 10.42
C PRO A 97 3.33 -17.42 10.96
N TRP A 98 2.60 -16.69 10.10
CA TRP A 98 1.88 -15.48 10.46
C TRP A 98 0.46 -15.54 9.93
N GLY A 99 -0.50 -15.56 10.85
CA GLY A 99 -1.90 -15.78 10.50
C GLY A 99 -2.15 -17.17 9.89
N LEU A 100 -3.22 -17.27 9.08
CA LEU A 100 -3.62 -18.54 8.47
C LEU A 100 -2.82 -18.86 7.19
N HIS A 101 -2.39 -17.84 6.45
CA HIS A 101 -1.78 -18.00 5.12
C HIS A 101 -0.62 -17.04 4.90
N GLY A 102 0.23 -16.85 5.89
CA GLY A 102 1.36 -15.91 5.77
C GLY A 102 2.62 -16.41 6.46
N TRP A 103 3.74 -15.78 6.12
CA TRP A 103 5.04 -15.99 6.73
C TRP A 103 5.66 -14.67 7.18
N HIS A 104 6.17 -14.69 8.41
CA HIS A 104 6.99 -13.63 8.95
C HIS A 104 8.47 -14.02 8.85
N ILE A 105 9.26 -13.17 8.18
CA ILE A 105 10.69 -13.35 7.96
C ILE A 105 11.42 -12.22 8.67
N GLY A 106 12.27 -12.58 9.64
CA GLY A 106 12.93 -11.63 10.52
C GLY A 106 14.14 -10.91 9.91
N HIS A 107 14.54 -11.27 8.70
CA HIS A 107 15.72 -10.76 7.99
C HIS A 107 15.37 -10.49 6.51
N HIS A 108 16.39 -10.31 5.68
CA HIS A 108 16.19 -10.13 4.23
C HIS A 108 15.67 -11.40 3.56
N LEU A 109 14.86 -11.22 2.53
CA LEU A 109 14.31 -12.31 1.73
C LEU A 109 14.61 -12.08 0.25
N ASP A 110 15.31 -13.02 -0.37
CA ASP A 110 15.44 -13.10 -1.81
C ASP A 110 14.60 -14.29 -2.33
N ILE A 111 13.68 -14.00 -3.25
CA ILE A 111 12.83 -15.00 -3.91
C ILE A 111 13.42 -15.25 -5.30
N PRO A 112 13.88 -16.46 -5.60
CA PRO A 112 14.41 -16.78 -6.93
C PRO A 112 13.36 -16.60 -8.03
N ALA A 113 13.83 -16.47 -9.27
CA ALA A 113 12.96 -16.43 -10.43
C ALA A 113 12.11 -17.71 -10.56
N ASN A 114 10.98 -17.60 -11.25
CA ASN A 114 10.08 -18.71 -11.55
C ASN A 114 9.46 -19.37 -10.30
N GLN A 115 9.28 -18.63 -9.24
CA GLN A 115 8.62 -19.13 -8.03
C GLN A 115 7.14 -18.73 -7.99
N LEU A 116 6.31 -19.68 -7.50
CA LEU A 116 4.96 -19.43 -7.05
C LEU A 116 4.95 -19.36 -5.52
N VAL A 117 4.67 -18.17 -4.99
CA VAL A 117 4.52 -17.91 -3.55
C VAL A 117 3.03 -17.82 -3.22
N PRO A 118 2.39 -18.89 -2.70
CA PRO A 118 0.94 -18.94 -2.49
C PRO A 118 0.52 -18.38 -1.13
N CYS A 119 1.15 -17.29 -0.68
CA CYS A 119 0.93 -16.78 0.68
C CYS A 119 1.36 -15.32 0.82
N SER A 120 0.88 -14.68 1.88
CA SER A 120 1.31 -13.34 2.27
C SER A 120 2.68 -13.37 2.95
N LEU A 121 3.45 -12.30 2.77
CA LEU A 121 4.80 -12.18 3.30
C LEU A 121 4.95 -10.91 4.15
N VAL A 122 5.46 -11.06 5.36
CA VAL A 122 5.90 -9.95 6.21
C VAL A 122 7.39 -10.08 6.44
N VAL A 123 8.17 -9.15 5.88
CA VAL A 123 9.64 -9.18 5.89
C VAL A 123 10.16 -7.98 6.69
N ARG A 124 10.91 -8.23 7.76
CA ARG A 124 11.51 -7.14 8.56
C ARG A 124 12.66 -6.42 7.90
N GLY A 125 13.24 -7.02 6.88
CA GLY A 125 14.32 -6.43 6.10
C GLY A 125 13.90 -6.12 4.67
N ARG A 126 14.87 -6.25 3.77
CA ARG A 126 14.67 -6.10 2.33
C ARG A 126 14.02 -7.35 1.74
N LEU A 127 13.06 -7.16 0.84
CA LEU A 127 12.52 -8.22 -0.01
C LEU A 127 12.94 -7.99 -1.47
N ARG A 128 13.47 -9.02 -2.14
CA ARG A 128 13.77 -9.01 -3.57
C ARG A 128 13.19 -10.25 -4.25
N ALA A 129 12.33 -10.05 -5.24
CA ALA A 129 11.98 -11.09 -6.20
C ALA A 129 12.89 -10.93 -7.42
N LEU A 130 13.71 -11.94 -7.73
CA LEU A 130 14.83 -11.81 -8.67
C LEU A 130 14.44 -11.92 -10.16
N GLY A 131 13.16 -12.16 -10.47
CA GLY A 131 12.72 -12.29 -11.86
C GLY A 131 11.28 -12.72 -11.96
N PRO A 132 10.86 -13.22 -13.11
CA PRO A 132 9.47 -13.57 -13.31
C PRO A 132 9.04 -14.61 -12.27
N GLY A 133 7.88 -14.36 -11.70
CA GLY A 133 7.30 -15.22 -10.67
C GLY A 133 5.89 -14.75 -10.35
N ARG A 134 5.21 -15.48 -9.47
CA ARG A 134 3.86 -15.15 -9.03
C ARG A 134 3.77 -15.20 -7.51
N ILE A 135 3.25 -14.14 -6.92
CA ILE A 135 3.03 -14.05 -5.49
C ILE A 135 1.53 -13.87 -5.27
N GLU A 136 0.91 -14.78 -4.53
CA GLU A 136 -0.53 -14.80 -4.25
C GLU A 136 -0.76 -14.42 -2.78
N GLY A 137 -0.84 -13.14 -2.51
CA GLY A 137 -1.05 -12.59 -1.18
C GLY A 137 -0.37 -11.24 -1.02
N ASP A 138 -0.55 -10.63 0.14
CA ASP A 138 -0.01 -9.32 0.44
C ASP A 138 1.48 -9.40 0.80
N ILE A 139 2.21 -8.35 0.46
CA ILE A 139 3.61 -8.19 0.85
C ILE A 139 3.73 -6.95 1.73
N LYS A 140 4.34 -7.13 2.90
CA LYS A 140 4.82 -6.03 3.72
C LYS A 140 6.32 -6.18 3.94
N ALA A 141 7.11 -5.20 3.49
CA ALA A 141 8.55 -5.09 3.75
C ALA A 141 8.83 -3.85 4.61
N ARG A 142 9.87 -3.92 5.45
CA ARG A 142 10.23 -2.78 6.28
C ARG A 142 11.28 -1.88 5.64
N ASP A 143 12.37 -2.46 5.13
CA ASP A 143 13.49 -1.64 4.66
C ASP A 143 13.31 -1.23 3.19
N SER A 144 13.18 -2.20 2.31
CA SER A 144 12.98 -1.96 0.88
C SER A 144 12.36 -3.15 0.18
N LEU A 145 11.74 -2.89 -0.96
CA LEU A 145 11.06 -3.91 -1.74
C LEU A 145 11.41 -3.77 -3.23
N HIS A 146 11.85 -4.88 -3.83
CA HIS A 146 12.19 -4.92 -5.24
C HIS A 146 11.50 -6.11 -5.91
N LEU A 147 10.60 -5.84 -6.85
CA LEU A 147 10.02 -6.86 -7.73
C LEU A 147 10.75 -6.84 -9.05
N GLY A 148 11.51 -7.89 -9.33
CA GLY A 148 12.25 -8.09 -10.57
C GLY A 148 11.34 -8.29 -11.78
N PRO A 149 11.92 -8.25 -13.01
CA PRO A 149 11.15 -8.15 -14.24
C PRO A 149 10.10 -9.25 -14.41
N GLY A 150 8.89 -8.86 -14.84
CA GLY A 150 7.79 -9.79 -15.11
C GLY A 150 7.16 -10.45 -13.88
N THR A 151 7.49 -10.02 -12.68
CA THR A 151 6.85 -10.50 -11.43
C THR A 151 5.39 -10.09 -11.38
N LYS A 152 4.51 -11.04 -11.02
CA LYS A 152 3.08 -10.81 -10.84
C LYS A 152 2.70 -10.95 -9.36
N LEU A 153 2.18 -9.88 -8.79
CA LEU A 153 1.64 -9.86 -7.42
C LEU A 153 0.12 -9.83 -7.47
N GLN A 154 -0.51 -10.83 -6.86
CA GLN A 154 -1.95 -10.84 -6.61
C GLN A 154 -2.21 -10.50 -5.14
N GLY A 155 -2.23 -9.23 -4.82
CA GLY A 155 -2.39 -8.71 -3.48
C GLY A 155 -1.87 -7.28 -3.37
N ASN A 156 -1.80 -6.79 -2.14
CA ASN A 156 -1.35 -5.46 -1.80
C ASN A 156 0.17 -5.43 -1.54
N LEU A 157 0.77 -4.27 -1.76
CA LEU A 157 2.19 -4.04 -1.60
C LEU A 157 2.43 -2.87 -0.65
N PHE A 158 3.07 -3.14 0.49
CA PHE A 158 3.41 -2.15 1.49
C PHE A 158 4.91 -2.16 1.77
N CYS A 159 5.53 -1.00 1.80
CA CYS A 159 6.92 -0.84 2.22
C CYS A 159 7.09 0.41 3.09
N GLU A 160 7.77 0.28 4.22
CA GLU A 160 8.16 1.42 5.07
C GLU A 160 9.34 2.22 4.46
N GLY A 161 10.02 1.66 3.46
CA GLY A 161 11.06 2.33 2.67
C GLY A 161 10.67 2.44 1.20
N ASP A 162 11.66 2.20 0.34
CA ASP A 162 11.51 2.37 -1.10
C ASP A 162 11.00 1.10 -1.79
N ILE A 163 10.25 1.29 -2.89
CA ILE A 163 9.75 0.21 -3.75
C ILE A 163 10.31 0.38 -5.16
N TRP A 164 10.83 -0.71 -5.73
CA TRP A 164 11.20 -0.81 -7.14
C TRP A 164 10.33 -1.86 -7.83
N LEU A 165 9.63 -1.45 -8.87
CA LEU A 165 8.91 -2.35 -9.77
C LEU A 165 9.60 -2.34 -11.12
N ASP A 166 10.25 -3.45 -11.46
CA ASP A 166 10.97 -3.59 -12.73
C ASP A 166 10.03 -3.82 -13.91
N ALA A 167 10.59 -3.82 -15.11
CA ALA A 167 9.85 -3.87 -16.35
C ALA A 167 8.84 -5.04 -16.43
N GLY A 168 7.63 -4.75 -16.83
CA GLY A 168 6.57 -5.75 -17.00
C GLY A 168 6.02 -6.35 -15.71
N CYS A 169 6.32 -5.76 -14.55
CA CYS A 169 5.68 -6.15 -13.29
C CYS A 169 4.19 -5.84 -13.30
N SER A 170 3.40 -6.68 -12.64
CA SER A 170 1.98 -6.41 -12.42
C SER A 170 1.58 -6.60 -10.96
N VAL A 171 0.87 -5.62 -10.40
CA VAL A 171 0.34 -5.64 -9.04
C VAL A 171 -1.17 -5.45 -9.10
N SER A 172 -1.95 -6.40 -8.60
CA SER A 172 -3.41 -6.31 -8.68
C SER A 172 -4.04 -5.47 -7.57
N GLY A 173 -3.33 -5.27 -6.47
CA GLY A 173 -3.79 -4.53 -5.30
C GLY A 173 -3.15 -3.16 -5.14
N LEU A 174 -3.37 -2.57 -3.97
CA LEU A 174 -2.84 -1.28 -3.55
C LEU A 174 -1.31 -1.33 -3.45
N VAL A 175 -0.65 -0.23 -3.83
CA VAL A 175 0.80 -0.03 -3.66
C VAL A 175 1.02 1.17 -2.75
N MET A 176 1.74 0.96 -1.66
CA MET A 176 2.09 2.01 -0.71
C MET A 176 3.55 1.93 -0.31
N ALA A 177 4.30 3.00 -0.57
CA ALA A 177 5.65 3.22 -0.09
C ALA A 177 5.69 4.44 0.84
N GLU A 178 6.35 4.32 1.99
CA GLU A 178 6.63 5.50 2.82
C GLU A 178 7.83 6.30 2.30
N GLY A 179 8.65 5.69 1.45
CA GLY A 179 9.74 6.31 0.72
C GLY A 179 9.42 6.57 -0.76
N SER A 180 10.37 6.21 -1.62
CA SER A 180 10.26 6.39 -3.06
C SER A 180 9.67 5.17 -3.77
N LEU A 181 8.88 5.41 -4.80
CA LEU A 181 8.34 4.39 -5.69
C LEU A 181 8.93 4.57 -7.09
N HIS A 182 9.70 3.59 -7.56
CA HIS A 182 10.31 3.57 -8.87
C HIS A 182 9.57 2.59 -9.77
N LEU A 183 9.03 3.10 -10.88
CA LEU A 183 8.24 2.34 -11.84
C LEU A 183 8.97 2.26 -13.17
N ALA A 184 9.39 1.06 -13.56
CA ALA A 184 10.00 0.79 -14.86
C ALA A 184 8.94 0.61 -15.97
N PRO A 185 9.33 0.64 -17.26
CA PRO A 185 8.40 0.49 -18.36
C PRO A 185 7.59 -0.82 -18.31
N GLY A 186 6.32 -0.74 -18.68
CA GLY A 186 5.45 -1.92 -18.76
C GLY A 186 4.85 -2.36 -17.43
N VAL A 187 5.05 -1.61 -16.36
CA VAL A 187 4.38 -1.88 -15.08
C VAL A 187 2.88 -1.63 -15.20
N VAL A 188 2.09 -2.55 -14.64
CA VAL A 188 0.63 -2.46 -14.56
C VAL A 188 0.19 -2.56 -13.12
N ILE A 189 -0.58 -1.60 -12.62
CA ILE A 189 -1.10 -1.59 -11.24
C ILE A 189 -2.61 -1.49 -11.26
N GLY A 190 -3.27 -2.38 -10.52
CA GLY A 190 -4.71 -2.54 -10.50
C GLY A 190 -5.26 -3.28 -11.71
N THR A 191 -6.58 -3.36 -11.78
CA THR A 191 -7.32 -3.91 -12.92
C THR A 191 -8.49 -2.99 -13.26
N PRO A 192 -9.03 -3.06 -14.50
CA PRO A 192 -10.21 -2.26 -14.86
C PRO A 192 -11.42 -2.51 -13.96
N GLN A 193 -11.54 -3.72 -13.41
CA GLN A 193 -12.63 -4.14 -12.54
C GLN A 193 -12.38 -3.75 -11.08
N HIS A 194 -11.12 -3.64 -10.68
CA HIS A 194 -10.70 -3.30 -9.32
C HIS A 194 -9.67 -2.17 -9.39
N PRO A 195 -10.11 -0.92 -9.51
CA PRO A 195 -9.22 0.24 -9.46
C PRO A 195 -8.62 0.35 -8.06
N VAL A 196 -7.34 0.73 -8.00
CA VAL A 196 -6.57 0.78 -6.76
C VAL A 196 -5.92 2.13 -6.55
N SER A 197 -5.39 2.36 -5.36
CA SER A 197 -4.59 3.54 -5.05
C SER A 197 -3.10 3.21 -5.02
N VAL A 198 -2.30 4.10 -5.56
CA VAL A 198 -0.83 4.06 -5.52
C VAL A 198 -0.36 5.28 -4.75
N CYS A 199 0.32 5.08 -3.63
CA CYS A 199 0.78 6.15 -2.76
C CYS A 199 2.27 6.03 -2.48
N ALA A 200 3.01 7.14 -2.57
CA ALA A 200 4.40 7.22 -2.14
C ALA A 200 4.78 8.67 -1.79
N ASP A 201 5.91 8.87 -1.15
CA ASP A 201 6.46 10.21 -0.94
C ASP A 201 6.97 10.79 -2.26
N VAL A 202 7.78 10.04 -2.96
CA VAL A 202 8.33 10.40 -4.26
C VAL A 202 8.00 9.30 -5.26
N MET A 203 7.58 9.67 -6.46
CA MET A 203 7.36 8.72 -7.56
C MET A 203 8.24 9.07 -8.74
N ASP A 204 8.98 8.07 -9.21
CA ASP A 204 9.82 8.16 -10.40
C ASP A 204 9.35 7.13 -11.43
N VAL A 205 8.76 7.61 -12.52
CA VAL A 205 8.18 6.78 -13.58
C VAL A 205 9.08 6.82 -14.80
N ARG A 206 9.63 5.67 -15.20
CA ARG A 206 10.61 5.53 -16.29
C ARG A 206 10.03 4.83 -17.51
N GLY A 207 9.07 5.47 -18.18
CA GLY A 207 8.45 4.96 -19.41
C GLY A 207 6.97 4.65 -19.26
N PRO A 208 6.35 3.91 -20.20
CA PRO A 208 4.91 3.66 -20.16
C PRO A 208 4.54 2.76 -18.98
N VAL A 209 3.71 3.27 -18.09
CA VAL A 209 3.15 2.59 -16.92
C VAL A 209 1.63 2.77 -16.94
N LEU A 210 0.90 1.70 -16.70
CA LEU A 210 -0.56 1.72 -16.63
C LEU A 210 -1.04 1.55 -15.19
N VAL A 211 -1.80 2.52 -14.71
CA VAL A 211 -2.45 2.44 -13.40
C VAL A 211 -3.96 2.50 -13.57
N HIS A 212 -4.65 1.52 -13.04
CA HIS A 212 -6.10 1.53 -12.95
C HIS A 212 -6.49 2.09 -11.58
N GLY A 213 -6.81 3.38 -11.51
CA GLY A 213 -7.23 4.05 -10.28
C GLY A 213 -6.50 5.36 -10.00
N SER A 214 -6.13 5.61 -8.76
CA SER A 214 -5.53 6.87 -8.33
C SER A 214 -4.04 6.74 -8.04
N VAL A 215 -3.29 7.82 -8.32
CA VAL A 215 -1.87 7.95 -8.00
C VAL A 215 -1.68 9.20 -7.16
N GLN A 216 -1.00 9.06 -6.03
CA GLN A 216 -0.71 10.13 -5.11
C GLN A 216 0.75 10.13 -4.70
N ALA A 217 1.47 11.18 -5.08
CA ALA A 217 2.81 11.47 -4.60
C ALA A 217 2.73 12.60 -3.56
N ARG A 218 3.13 12.31 -2.32
CA ARG A 218 3.02 13.27 -1.21
C ARG A 218 3.93 14.48 -1.42
N ILE A 219 5.13 14.26 -1.93
CA ILE A 219 6.14 15.30 -2.16
C ILE A 219 6.21 15.65 -3.64
N ARG A 220 6.48 14.64 -4.50
CA ARG A 220 6.64 14.84 -5.94
C ARG A 220 6.47 13.54 -6.72
N GLY A 221 5.69 13.60 -7.78
CA GLY A 221 5.67 12.60 -8.85
C GLY A 221 6.30 13.16 -10.12
N SER A 222 7.10 12.38 -10.81
CA SER A 222 7.73 12.75 -12.06
C SER A 222 7.70 11.60 -13.07
N VAL A 223 7.47 11.97 -14.33
CA VAL A 223 7.56 11.05 -15.46
C VAL A 223 8.84 11.39 -16.22
N ALA A 224 9.80 10.46 -16.26
CA ALA A 224 11.07 10.68 -16.92
C ALA A 224 10.87 10.96 -18.42
N CYS A 225 11.66 11.85 -18.97
CA CYS A 225 11.81 11.99 -20.42
C CYS A 225 12.53 10.73 -20.94
N ALA A 226 11.96 10.12 -21.99
CA ALA A 226 12.59 8.99 -22.69
C ALA A 226 13.78 9.46 -23.51
#